data_368e88b14ec1803ea68da36eec73a4a8
#
_entry.id   368e88b14ec1803ea68da36eec73a4a8
#
_cell.length_a   1.000
_cell.length_b   1.000
_cell.length_c   1.000
_cell.angle_alpha   90.00
_cell.angle_beta   90.00
_cell.angle_gamma   90.00
#
_symmetry.space_group_name_H-M   'P 1'
#
loop_
_entity.id
_entity.type
_entity.pdbx_description
1 polymer ?
#
loop_
_entity_poly.entity_id
_entity_poly.type
_entity_poly.pdbx_seq_one_letter_code
_entity_poly.pdbx_strand_id
1 'polypeptide(L)'
;MLRFIRDRIIHGFLILWGVITVTFLLFQSIGDPVDLMLGHRSDVSTKESLIREYGFDQPLYKQYFYYLNDLSPLSFHENTEENSEQYTYPKLIPLGQSVMVWKFPYFRNSFRTNNAVTSIIGERAVGTFWLAFSAMAFATVLGVTFGVIAALKKGSWLDHFLVSGSVLGISAPSYVAGSLIAYIVAIK
;
A
#
# COMPACT_ATOMS: atom_id res chain seq x y z
N MET A 1 20.24 -6.67 22.70
CA MET A 1 19.49 -5.67 21.92
C MET A 1 19.79 -5.73 20.43
N LEU A 2 21.06 -5.71 19.98
CA LEU A 2 21.39 -5.77 18.54
C LEU A 2 20.81 -7.00 17.81
N ARG A 3 20.87 -8.19 18.39
CA ARG A 3 20.28 -9.41 17.81
C ARG A 3 18.78 -9.26 17.59
N PHE A 4 18.06 -8.71 18.57
CA PHE A 4 16.62 -8.47 18.44
C PHE A 4 16.28 -7.52 17.29
N ILE A 5 17.01 -6.41 17.16
CA ILE A 5 16.82 -5.43 16.07
C ILE A 5 17.12 -6.08 14.72
N ARG A 6 18.25 -6.78 14.61
CA ARG A 6 18.62 -7.49 13.38
C ARG A 6 17.53 -8.48 12.95
N ASP A 7 17.07 -9.31 13.87
CA ASP A 7 16.08 -10.35 13.59
C ASP A 7 14.73 -9.73 13.17
N ARG A 8 14.35 -8.60 13.77
CA ARG A 8 13.16 -7.81 13.35
C ARG A 8 13.30 -7.23 11.95
N ILE A 9 14.47 -6.69 11.62
CA ILE A 9 14.74 -6.13 10.28
C ILE A 9 14.72 -7.25 9.24
N ILE A 10 15.35 -8.39 9.50
CA ILE A 10 15.36 -9.52 8.57
C ILE A 10 13.93 -10.05 8.34
N HIS A 11 13.15 -10.26 9.39
CA HIS A 11 11.76 -10.70 9.24
C HIS A 11 10.90 -9.67 8.50
N GLY A 12 11.06 -8.38 8.80
CA GLY A 12 10.37 -7.31 8.10
C GLY A 12 10.70 -7.28 6.60
N PHE A 13 11.98 -7.43 6.27
CA PHE A 13 12.44 -7.51 4.89
C PHE A 13 11.85 -8.74 4.15
N LEU A 14 11.88 -9.92 4.79
CA LEU A 14 11.33 -11.14 4.19
C LEU A 14 9.82 -11.04 3.94
N ILE A 15 9.08 -10.46 4.89
CA ILE A 15 7.64 -10.23 4.73
C ILE A 15 7.38 -9.26 3.59
N LEU A 16 8.09 -8.13 3.56
CA LEU A 16 7.94 -7.12 2.49
C LEU A 16 8.26 -7.72 1.12
N TRP A 17 9.38 -8.44 1.02
CA TRP A 17 9.77 -9.12 -0.22
C TRP A 17 8.72 -10.15 -0.65
N GLY A 18 8.20 -10.95 0.29
CA GLY A 18 7.14 -11.91 0.03
C GLY A 18 5.86 -11.26 -0.50
N VAL A 19 5.41 -10.17 0.12
CA VAL A 19 4.25 -9.39 -0.33
C VAL A 19 4.46 -8.83 -1.73
N ILE A 20 5.62 -8.24 -2.00
CA ILE A 20 5.98 -7.69 -3.31
C ILE A 20 5.95 -8.80 -4.38
N THR A 21 6.53 -9.96 -4.07
CA THR A 21 6.57 -11.11 -5.00
C THR A 21 5.17 -11.65 -5.28
N VAL A 22 4.36 -11.85 -4.25
CA VAL A 22 2.98 -12.33 -4.41
C VAL A 22 2.16 -11.33 -5.22
N THR A 23 2.30 -10.04 -4.93
CA THR A 23 1.61 -8.98 -5.68
C THR A 23 2.00 -9.01 -7.15
N PHE A 24 3.30 -9.10 -7.48
CA PHE A 24 3.77 -9.22 -8.85
C PHE A 24 3.16 -10.43 -9.57
N LEU A 25 3.17 -11.61 -8.93
CA LEU A 25 2.61 -12.84 -9.51
C LEU A 25 1.09 -12.73 -9.71
N LEU A 26 0.37 -12.12 -8.79
CA LEU A 26 -1.07 -11.89 -8.92
C LEU A 26 -1.37 -11.00 -10.12
N PHE A 27 -0.64 -9.89 -10.29
CA PHE A 27 -0.83 -9.02 -11.45
C PHE A 27 -0.57 -9.75 -12.76
N GLN A 28 0.45 -10.61 -12.80
CA GLN A 28 0.77 -11.39 -13.98
C GLN A 28 -0.30 -12.46 -14.30
N SER A 29 -1.04 -12.89 -13.29
CA SER A 29 -2.12 -13.91 -13.43
C SER A 29 -3.46 -13.32 -13.87
N ILE A 30 -3.70 -12.01 -13.72
CA ILE A 30 -4.97 -11.35 -14.02
C ILE A 30 -5.18 -11.14 -15.54
N GLY A 31 -4.13 -11.27 -16.34
CA GLY A 31 -4.16 -11.10 -17.80
C GLY A 31 -3.17 -10.05 -18.29
N ASP A 32 -3.31 -9.66 -19.57
CA ASP A 32 -2.42 -8.67 -20.19
C ASP A 32 -2.64 -7.28 -19.55
N PRO A 33 -1.66 -6.72 -18.83
CA PRO A 33 -1.79 -5.41 -18.20
C PRO A 33 -2.10 -4.29 -19.21
N VAL A 34 -1.65 -4.45 -20.45
CA VAL A 34 -1.87 -3.46 -21.51
C VAL A 34 -3.32 -3.42 -21.93
N ASP A 35 -4.01 -4.57 -21.94
CA ASP A 35 -5.44 -4.62 -22.22
C ASP A 35 -6.25 -3.90 -21.11
N LEU A 36 -5.78 -3.93 -19.89
CA LEU A 36 -6.38 -3.17 -18.78
C LEU A 36 -6.17 -1.65 -18.90
N MET A 37 -5.02 -1.22 -19.46
CA MET A 37 -4.71 0.20 -19.70
C MET A 37 -5.51 0.80 -20.84
N LEU A 38 -5.65 0.05 -21.93
CA LEU A 38 -6.20 0.57 -23.18
C LEU A 38 -7.73 0.35 -23.31
N GLY A 39 -8.29 -0.60 -22.56
CA GLY A 39 -9.68 -1.02 -22.76
C GLY A 39 -9.89 -1.69 -24.13
N HIS A 40 -11.14 -2.01 -24.46
CA HIS A 40 -11.47 -2.79 -25.67
C HIS A 40 -11.38 -2.04 -27.02
N ARG A 41 -10.89 -0.82 -27.07
CA ARG A 41 -10.92 0.04 -28.28
C ARG A 41 -9.56 0.54 -28.76
N SER A 42 -8.47 -0.11 -28.44
CA SER A 42 -7.14 0.39 -28.75
C SER A 42 -6.63 -0.13 -30.08
N ASP A 43 -5.89 0.74 -30.76
CA ASP A 43 -5.18 0.41 -31.97
C ASP A 43 -4.00 -0.52 -31.68
N VAL A 44 -3.75 -1.51 -32.52
CA VAL A 44 -2.68 -2.51 -32.35
C VAL A 44 -1.31 -1.85 -32.19
N SER A 45 -1.07 -0.76 -32.92
CA SER A 45 0.20 0.00 -32.83
C SER A 45 0.44 0.63 -31.45
N THR A 46 -0.61 1.11 -30.81
CA THR A 46 -0.53 1.68 -29.46
C THR A 46 -0.29 0.59 -28.43
N LYS A 47 -0.88 -0.60 -28.62
CA LYS A 47 -0.64 -1.75 -27.74
C LYS A 47 0.82 -2.21 -27.81
N GLU A 48 1.38 -2.35 -28.99
CA GLU A 48 2.78 -2.76 -29.18
C GLU A 48 3.77 -1.76 -28.59
N SER A 49 3.51 -0.46 -28.73
CA SER A 49 4.39 0.56 -28.15
C SER A 49 4.40 0.49 -26.61
N LEU A 50 3.23 0.33 -25.97
CA LEU A 50 3.14 0.18 -24.52
C LEU A 50 3.79 -1.13 -24.01
N ILE A 51 3.63 -2.24 -24.74
CA ILE A 51 4.30 -3.50 -24.38
C ILE A 51 5.82 -3.30 -24.33
N ARG A 52 6.39 -2.58 -25.30
CA ARG A 52 7.83 -2.28 -25.34
C ARG A 52 8.26 -1.28 -24.27
N GLU A 53 7.49 -0.22 -24.09
CA GLU A 53 7.78 0.85 -23.10
C GLU A 53 7.80 0.30 -21.68
N TYR A 54 6.85 -0.58 -21.33
CA TYR A 54 6.78 -1.18 -19.99
C TYR A 54 7.58 -2.49 -19.86
N GLY A 55 8.19 -2.96 -20.94
CA GLY A 55 9.00 -4.18 -20.96
C GLY A 55 8.22 -5.47 -20.74
N PHE A 56 6.93 -5.49 -21.10
CA PHE A 56 6.09 -6.68 -20.98
C PHE A 56 6.42 -7.77 -22.00
N ASP A 57 7.20 -7.44 -23.04
CA ASP A 57 7.77 -8.37 -24.01
C ASP A 57 8.96 -9.18 -23.43
N GLN A 58 9.52 -8.73 -22.31
CA GLN A 58 10.67 -9.37 -21.70
C GLN A 58 10.27 -10.63 -20.91
N PRO A 59 11.19 -11.60 -20.73
CA PRO A 59 10.93 -12.76 -19.86
C PRO A 59 10.53 -12.35 -18.45
N LEU A 60 9.64 -13.13 -17.82
CA LEU A 60 9.07 -12.87 -16.48
C LEU A 60 10.11 -12.51 -15.42
N TYR A 61 11.26 -13.20 -15.42
CA TYR A 61 12.31 -12.91 -14.44
C TYR A 61 12.90 -11.50 -14.61
N LYS A 62 13.04 -11.02 -15.86
CA LYS A 62 13.51 -9.64 -16.11
C LYS A 62 12.47 -8.61 -15.67
N GLN A 63 11.20 -8.85 -16.01
CA GLN A 63 10.10 -7.97 -15.54
C GLN A 63 10.07 -7.88 -14.01
N TYR A 64 10.30 -8.99 -13.31
CA TYR A 64 10.37 -9.03 -11.85
C TYR A 64 11.55 -8.22 -11.31
N PHE A 65 12.74 -8.33 -11.92
CA PHE A 65 13.90 -7.54 -11.52
C PHE A 65 13.71 -6.05 -11.79
N TYR A 66 13.11 -5.66 -12.90
CA TYR A 66 12.75 -4.25 -13.16
C TYR A 66 11.75 -3.73 -12.12
N TYR A 67 10.76 -4.53 -11.79
CA TYR A 67 9.78 -4.17 -10.77
C TYR A 67 10.41 -3.98 -9.38
N LEU A 68 11.32 -4.86 -8.98
CA LEU A 68 12.10 -4.70 -7.74
C LEU A 68 13.00 -3.46 -7.78
N ASN A 69 13.64 -3.19 -8.91
CA ASN A 69 14.48 -2.02 -9.10
C ASN A 69 13.68 -0.72 -9.02
N ASP A 70 12.46 -0.69 -9.57
CA ASP A 70 11.56 0.45 -9.48
C ASP A 70 11.14 0.74 -8.03
N LEU A 71 10.83 -0.29 -7.27
CA LEU A 71 10.42 -0.18 -5.86
C LEU A 71 11.60 0.08 -4.91
N SER A 72 12.82 -0.26 -5.32
CA SER A 72 14.00 -0.07 -4.47
C SER A 72 14.37 1.42 -4.35
N PRO A 73 14.67 1.90 -3.14
CA PRO A 73 15.23 3.23 -2.96
C PRO A 73 16.66 3.36 -3.53
N LEU A 74 17.39 2.24 -3.63
CA LEU A 74 18.68 2.14 -4.32
C LEU A 74 18.44 1.37 -5.62
N SER A 75 18.59 2.01 -6.76
CA SER A 75 18.28 1.42 -8.05
C SER A 75 19.34 1.74 -9.09
N PHE A 76 19.39 0.90 -10.12
CA PHE A 76 20.30 1.03 -11.25
C PHE A 76 19.51 1.36 -12.50
N HIS A 77 19.83 2.48 -13.12
CA HIS A 77 19.21 2.91 -14.36
C HIS A 77 20.28 3.24 -15.41
N GLU A 78 19.91 3.13 -16.67
CA GLU A 78 20.75 3.65 -17.76
C GLU A 78 20.77 5.19 -17.69
N ASN A 79 21.95 5.77 -17.94
CA ASN A 79 22.13 7.23 -17.85
C ASN A 79 21.56 7.93 -19.11
N THR A 80 20.24 7.88 -19.26
CA THR A 80 19.48 8.55 -20.31
C THR A 80 18.75 9.77 -19.74
N GLU A 81 18.51 10.78 -20.59
CA GLU A 81 17.73 11.97 -20.17
C GLU A 81 16.31 11.58 -19.78
N GLU A 82 15.70 10.65 -20.50
CA GLU A 82 14.37 10.12 -20.25
C GLU A 82 14.24 9.50 -18.85
N ASN A 83 15.21 8.69 -18.42
CA ASN A 83 15.25 8.12 -17.08
C ASN A 83 15.44 9.20 -15.99
N SER A 84 16.19 10.27 -16.27
CA SER A 84 16.40 11.33 -15.30
C SER A 84 15.16 12.21 -15.09
N GLU A 85 14.34 12.38 -16.12
CA GLU A 85 13.05 13.07 -16.03
C GLU A 85 11.99 12.21 -15.32
N GLN A 86 11.91 10.93 -15.68
CA GLN A 86 10.92 9.99 -15.13
C GLN A 86 11.10 9.75 -13.63
N TYR A 87 12.31 9.67 -13.14
CA TYR A 87 12.59 9.27 -11.76
C TYR A 87 12.98 10.41 -10.83
N THR A 88 13.28 11.61 -11.32
CA THR A 88 13.69 12.80 -10.54
C THR A 88 14.66 12.46 -9.40
N TYR A 89 15.90 12.10 -9.70
CA TYR A 89 16.86 11.61 -8.70
C TYR A 89 18.19 12.37 -8.69
N PRO A 90 18.85 12.51 -7.51
CA PRO A 90 20.26 12.88 -7.47
C PRO A 90 21.12 11.68 -7.90
N LYS A 91 21.99 11.88 -8.90
CA LYS A 91 22.95 10.87 -9.35
C LYS A 91 23.98 10.65 -8.24
N LEU A 92 24.08 9.39 -7.71
CA LEU A 92 25.04 9.07 -6.66
C LEU A 92 26.40 8.65 -7.22
N ILE A 93 26.43 7.65 -8.09
CA ILE A 93 27.69 7.08 -8.61
C ILE A 93 27.48 6.68 -10.06
N PRO A 94 28.25 7.26 -11.02
CA PRO A 94 28.26 6.80 -12.39
C PRO A 94 29.04 5.47 -12.50
N LEU A 95 28.42 4.45 -13.05
CA LEU A 95 28.97 3.11 -13.28
C LEU A 95 29.01 2.81 -14.80
N GLY A 96 29.75 3.59 -15.54
CA GLY A 96 29.84 3.47 -17.01
C GLY A 96 28.52 3.90 -17.68
N GLN A 97 27.82 2.96 -18.35
CA GLN A 97 26.54 3.24 -19.00
C GLN A 97 25.35 3.27 -18.00
N SER A 98 25.53 2.77 -16.79
CA SER A 98 24.50 2.76 -15.74
C SER A 98 24.85 3.75 -14.64
N VAL A 99 23.84 4.26 -13.96
CA VAL A 99 23.97 5.15 -12.82
C VAL A 99 23.26 4.54 -11.63
N MET A 100 23.96 4.44 -10.50
CA MET A 100 23.31 4.12 -9.23
C MET A 100 22.68 5.37 -8.67
N VAL A 101 21.41 5.30 -8.37
CA VAL A 101 20.60 6.43 -7.92
C VAL A 101 19.92 6.14 -6.59
N TRP A 102 19.77 7.18 -5.77
CA TRP A 102 18.91 7.18 -4.62
C TRP A 102 17.61 7.88 -5.00
N LYS A 103 16.49 7.14 -4.99
CA LYS A 103 15.19 7.67 -5.37
C LYS A 103 14.11 7.26 -4.39
N PHE A 104 13.00 7.97 -4.40
CA PHE A 104 11.78 7.45 -3.79
C PHE A 104 11.29 6.22 -4.57
N PRO A 105 10.71 5.20 -3.89
CA PRO A 105 10.12 4.06 -4.55
C PRO A 105 9.15 4.52 -5.65
N TYR A 106 9.36 4.03 -6.88
CA TYR A 106 8.52 4.35 -8.01
C TYR A 106 7.45 3.27 -8.17
N PHE A 107 6.20 3.64 -7.86
CA PHE A 107 5.06 2.72 -7.90
C PHE A 107 4.39 2.63 -9.27
N ARG A 108 5.01 3.18 -10.30
CA ARG A 108 4.47 3.25 -11.66
C ARG A 108 3.15 4.01 -11.73
N ASN A 109 2.53 3.99 -12.90
CA ASN A 109 1.22 4.57 -13.12
C ASN A 109 0.13 3.52 -12.90
N SER A 110 -1.02 3.97 -12.43
CA SER A 110 -2.21 3.14 -12.29
C SER A 110 -2.73 2.72 -13.67
N PHE A 111 -2.87 1.45 -13.92
CA PHE A 111 -3.42 0.92 -15.18
C PHE A 111 -4.86 1.37 -15.48
N ARG A 112 -5.59 1.81 -14.46
CA ARG A 112 -6.98 2.25 -14.61
C ARG A 112 -7.12 3.75 -14.90
N THR A 113 -6.30 4.59 -14.29
CA THR A 113 -6.44 6.05 -14.32
C THR A 113 -5.29 6.75 -15.02
N ASN A 114 -4.23 6.02 -15.39
CA ASN A 114 -2.96 6.51 -15.92
C ASN A 114 -2.27 7.60 -15.08
N ASN A 115 -2.72 7.79 -13.84
CA ASN A 115 -2.11 8.71 -12.89
C ASN A 115 -1.01 8.01 -12.08
N ALA A 116 0.02 8.75 -11.68
CA ALA A 116 1.06 8.21 -10.81
C ALA A 116 0.45 7.68 -9.50
N VAL A 117 0.74 6.41 -9.17
CA VAL A 117 0.23 5.77 -7.95
C VAL A 117 0.66 6.52 -6.70
N THR A 118 1.84 7.13 -6.70
CA THR A 118 2.35 7.98 -5.61
C THR A 118 1.43 9.17 -5.32
N SER A 119 0.94 9.84 -6.38
CA SER A 119 -0.01 10.96 -6.25
C SER A 119 -1.35 10.48 -5.66
N ILE A 120 -1.88 9.37 -6.18
CA ILE A 120 -3.13 8.78 -5.69
C ILE A 120 -3.02 8.43 -4.20
N ILE A 121 -1.91 7.81 -3.80
CA ILE A 121 -1.65 7.49 -2.38
C ILE A 121 -1.58 8.76 -1.55
N GLY A 122 -0.83 9.77 -1.98
CA GLY A 122 -0.68 11.04 -1.28
C GLY A 122 -2.02 11.74 -1.03
N GLU A 123 -2.85 11.84 -2.07
CA GLU A 123 -4.18 12.46 -1.96
C GLU A 123 -5.10 11.69 -0.99
N ARG A 124 -5.07 10.37 -1.03
CA ARG A 124 -5.93 9.52 -0.18
C ARG A 124 -5.42 9.37 1.24
N ALA A 125 -4.09 9.35 1.42
CA ALA A 125 -3.46 9.18 2.73
C ALA A 125 -3.86 10.28 3.73
N VAL A 126 -4.00 11.52 3.28
CA VAL A 126 -4.38 12.66 4.14
C VAL A 126 -5.78 12.43 4.75
N GLY A 127 -6.76 12.05 3.92
CA GLY A 127 -8.12 11.75 4.40
C GLY A 127 -8.14 10.56 5.36
N THR A 128 -7.43 9.50 5.01
CA THR A 128 -7.30 8.29 5.86
C THR A 128 -6.64 8.61 7.19
N PHE A 129 -5.60 9.45 7.19
CA PHE A 129 -4.92 9.88 8.41
C PHE A 129 -5.87 10.61 9.36
N TRP A 130 -6.61 11.60 8.86
CA TRP A 130 -7.56 12.35 9.69
C TRP A 130 -8.69 11.47 10.22
N LEU A 131 -9.19 10.55 9.39
CA LEU A 131 -10.22 9.60 9.81
C LEU A 131 -9.68 8.67 10.92
N ALA A 132 -8.50 8.10 10.73
CA ALA A 132 -7.86 7.21 11.70
C ALA A 132 -7.55 7.95 13.02
N PHE A 133 -7.02 9.17 12.92
CA PHE A 133 -6.70 9.99 14.10
C PHE A 133 -7.97 10.31 14.90
N SER A 134 -9.02 10.76 14.24
CA SER A 134 -10.29 11.08 14.89
C SER A 134 -10.92 9.84 15.54
N ALA A 135 -10.93 8.70 14.83
CA ALA A 135 -11.45 7.45 15.36
C ALA A 135 -10.65 6.98 16.58
N MET A 136 -9.32 7.06 16.53
CA MET A 136 -8.45 6.68 17.63
C MET A 136 -8.62 7.59 18.85
N ALA A 137 -8.74 8.90 18.66
CA ALA A 137 -9.00 9.85 19.74
C ALA A 137 -10.35 9.55 20.43
N PHE A 138 -11.39 9.34 19.63
CA PHE A 138 -12.71 8.98 20.12
C PHE A 138 -12.72 7.64 20.90
N ALA A 139 -12.09 6.62 20.31
CA ALA A 139 -11.97 5.30 20.94
C ALA A 139 -11.20 5.37 22.26
N THR A 140 -10.13 6.18 22.34
CA THR A 140 -9.34 6.36 23.55
C THR A 140 -10.16 7.02 24.65
N VAL A 141 -10.87 8.09 24.35
CA VAL A 141 -11.73 8.78 25.33
C VAL A 141 -12.81 7.84 25.87
N LEU A 142 -13.53 7.14 25.00
CA LEU A 142 -14.56 6.21 25.42
C LEU A 142 -13.98 5.01 26.18
N GLY A 143 -12.90 4.44 25.68
CA GLY A 143 -12.26 3.26 26.28
C GLY A 143 -11.75 3.55 27.71
N VAL A 144 -11.06 4.68 27.89
CA VAL A 144 -10.59 5.11 29.21
C VAL A 144 -11.76 5.39 30.14
N THR A 145 -12.78 6.11 29.66
CA THR A 145 -13.96 6.45 30.47
C THR A 145 -14.71 5.19 30.92
N PHE A 146 -14.98 4.27 30.00
CA PHE A 146 -15.66 3.01 30.30
C PHE A 146 -14.82 2.11 31.19
N GLY A 147 -13.50 2.04 30.97
CA GLY A 147 -12.57 1.31 31.80
C GLY A 147 -12.54 1.82 33.25
N VAL A 148 -12.50 3.13 33.43
CA VAL A 148 -12.56 3.75 34.79
C VAL A 148 -13.89 3.48 35.45
N ILE A 149 -15.02 3.63 34.76
CA ILE A 149 -16.36 3.36 35.32
C ILE A 149 -16.47 1.91 35.73
N ALA A 150 -16.05 0.96 34.89
CA ALA A 150 -16.07 -0.48 35.21
C ALA A 150 -15.19 -0.78 36.43
N ALA A 151 -13.99 -0.19 36.52
CA ALA A 151 -13.10 -0.38 37.67
C ALA A 151 -13.69 0.16 38.99
N LEU A 152 -14.27 1.37 38.94
CA LEU A 152 -14.90 1.99 40.14
C LEU A 152 -16.16 1.24 40.60
N LYS A 153 -16.88 0.59 39.70
CA LYS A 153 -18.11 -0.16 39.98
C LYS A 153 -17.96 -1.66 39.81
N LYS A 154 -16.77 -2.18 40.13
CA LYS A 154 -16.40 -3.59 39.98
C LYS A 154 -17.46 -4.50 40.61
N GLY A 155 -17.91 -5.53 39.86
CA GLY A 155 -18.94 -6.50 40.28
C GLY A 155 -20.38 -5.99 40.18
N SER A 156 -20.59 -4.75 39.70
CA SER A 156 -21.95 -4.23 39.47
C SER A 156 -22.46 -4.63 38.08
N TRP A 157 -23.75 -4.44 37.85
CA TRP A 157 -24.37 -4.65 36.53
C TRP A 157 -23.71 -3.79 35.44
N LEU A 158 -23.31 -2.57 35.77
CA LEU A 158 -22.59 -1.67 34.84
C LEU A 158 -21.23 -2.23 34.41
N ASP A 159 -20.47 -2.80 35.36
CA ASP A 159 -19.20 -3.44 35.04
C ASP A 159 -19.41 -4.61 34.07
N HIS A 160 -20.33 -5.49 34.35
CA HIS A 160 -20.65 -6.63 33.47
C HIS A 160 -21.15 -6.17 32.10
N PHE A 161 -21.97 -5.13 32.04
CA PHE A 161 -22.44 -4.57 30.77
C PHE A 161 -21.32 -3.99 29.92
N LEU A 162 -20.44 -3.18 30.53
CA LEU A 162 -19.31 -2.55 29.80
C LEU A 162 -18.29 -3.58 29.35
N VAL A 163 -17.95 -4.55 30.18
CA VAL A 163 -17.01 -5.62 29.81
C VAL A 163 -17.60 -6.52 28.72
N SER A 164 -18.85 -6.97 28.88
CA SER A 164 -19.50 -7.79 27.85
C SER A 164 -19.67 -7.05 26.52
N GLY A 165 -20.04 -5.76 26.59
CA GLY A 165 -20.12 -4.89 25.39
C GLY A 165 -18.78 -4.74 24.68
N SER A 166 -17.69 -4.59 25.43
CA SER A 166 -16.34 -4.53 24.86
C SER A 166 -15.94 -5.83 24.18
N VAL A 167 -16.22 -6.98 24.80
CA VAL A 167 -15.94 -8.30 24.21
C VAL A 167 -16.75 -8.52 22.93
N LEU A 168 -18.03 -8.17 22.94
CA LEU A 168 -18.89 -8.25 21.76
C LEU A 168 -18.39 -7.34 20.64
N GLY A 169 -17.94 -6.11 20.98
CA GLY A 169 -17.38 -5.17 20.03
C GLY A 169 -16.11 -5.68 19.35
N ILE A 170 -15.23 -6.35 20.10
CA ILE A 170 -14.01 -6.96 19.55
C ILE A 170 -14.33 -8.20 18.72
N SER A 171 -15.34 -8.97 19.11
CA SER A 171 -15.73 -10.20 18.41
C SER A 171 -16.46 -9.94 17.09
N ALA A 172 -17.11 -8.79 16.94
CA ALA A 172 -17.80 -8.43 15.71
C ALA A 172 -16.81 -8.03 14.62
N PRO A 173 -16.89 -8.57 13.40
CA PRO A 173 -16.08 -8.11 12.27
C PRO A 173 -16.32 -6.61 12.02
N SER A 174 -15.24 -5.83 11.99
CA SER A 174 -15.32 -4.36 11.89
C SER A 174 -16.10 -3.87 10.67
N TYR A 175 -16.02 -4.59 9.52
CA TYR A 175 -16.77 -4.24 8.32
C TYR A 175 -18.28 -4.41 8.49
N VAL A 176 -18.73 -5.40 9.27
CA VAL A 176 -20.16 -5.62 9.59
C VAL A 176 -20.68 -4.49 10.47
N ALA A 177 -19.93 -4.17 11.54
CA ALA A 177 -20.28 -3.08 12.44
C ALA A 177 -20.32 -1.74 11.69
N GLY A 178 -19.30 -1.45 10.85
CA GLY A 178 -19.25 -0.26 10.03
C GLY A 178 -20.40 -0.16 9.04
N SER A 179 -20.75 -1.25 8.35
CA SER A 179 -21.87 -1.28 7.40
C SER A 179 -23.21 -1.06 8.09
N LEU A 180 -23.44 -1.65 9.27
CA LEU A 180 -24.64 -1.44 10.05
C LEU A 180 -24.80 0.00 10.52
N ILE A 181 -23.72 0.60 11.03
CA ILE A 181 -23.74 2.01 11.45
C ILE A 181 -24.03 2.91 10.24
N ALA A 182 -23.36 2.69 9.11
CA ALA A 182 -23.59 3.44 7.89
C ALA A 182 -25.05 3.31 7.41
N TYR A 183 -25.61 2.11 7.44
CA TYR A 183 -27.00 1.85 7.09
C TYR A 183 -27.98 2.62 7.98
N ILE A 184 -27.79 2.57 9.30
CA ILE A 184 -28.66 3.27 10.26
C ILE A 184 -28.59 4.78 10.10
N VAL A 185 -27.39 5.33 9.81
CA VAL A 185 -27.18 6.78 9.65
C VAL A 185 -27.67 7.28 8.29
N ALA A 186 -27.54 6.48 7.23
CA ALA A 186 -27.90 6.89 5.87
C ALA A 186 -29.41 6.79 5.56
N ILE A 187 -30.17 6.01 6.30
CA ILE A 187 -31.63 5.80 6.09
C ILE A 187 -32.47 6.84 6.84
N LYS A 188 -31.85 7.75 7.58
CA LYS A 188 -32.55 8.92 8.14
C LYS A 188 -32.40 10.11 7.23
#